data_0c77c8b006463764e46b1fc43112ad44
#
_entry.id   0c77c8b006463764e46b1fc43112ad44
#
_cell.length_a   1.000
_cell.length_b   1.000
_cell.length_c   1.000
_cell.angle_alpha   90.00
_cell.angle_beta   90.00
_cell.angle_gamma   90.00
#
_symmetry.space_group_name_H-M   'P 1'
#
loop_
_entity.id
_entity.type
_entity.pdbx_description
1 polymer ?
#
loop_
_entity_poly.entity_id
_entity_poly.type
_entity_poly.pdbx_seq_one_letter_code
_entity_poly.pdbx_strand_id
1 'polypeptide(L)'
;MRIKPQTYVLTTVAHQRRRVFQRDAVAETFVATVFRYRDAGKFQLHAFVAMPDHVHLLLTPAADTAIERCAQLIKGGFSFAVRKEFAGEVWQEGYYAHRVVVRKI
;
A
#
# COMPACT_ATOMS: atom_id res chain seq x y z
N MET A 1 -11.70 -25.43 -3.70
CA MET A 1 -10.25 -25.41 -4.01
C MET A 1 -9.55 -24.43 -3.08
N ARG A 2 -8.48 -24.88 -2.47
CA ARG A 2 -7.73 -24.06 -1.52
C ARG A 2 -6.72 -23.22 -2.29
N ILE A 3 -6.86 -21.88 -2.23
CA ILE A 3 -5.89 -20.98 -2.86
C ILE A 3 -4.74 -20.80 -1.88
N LYS A 4 -3.53 -21.09 -2.36
CA LYS A 4 -2.33 -20.91 -1.57
C LYS A 4 -2.07 -19.41 -1.37
N PRO A 5 -1.86 -18.94 -0.13
CA PRO A 5 -1.53 -17.54 0.10
C PRO A 5 -0.27 -17.11 -0.64
N GLN A 6 -0.27 -15.91 -1.17
CA GLN A 6 0.85 -15.35 -1.90
C GLN A 6 1.25 -14.03 -1.27
N THR A 7 2.53 -13.88 -0.95
CA THR A 7 3.07 -12.64 -0.40
C THR A 7 3.68 -11.79 -1.51
N TYR A 8 3.47 -10.48 -1.41
CA TYR A 8 3.93 -9.51 -2.41
C TYR A 8 4.70 -8.38 -1.73
N VAL A 9 5.66 -7.82 -2.48
CA VAL A 9 6.15 -6.48 -2.22
C VAL A 9 5.35 -5.55 -3.12
N LEU A 10 4.52 -4.70 -2.51
CA LEU A 10 3.71 -3.70 -3.22
C LEU A 10 4.41 -2.36 -3.13
N THR A 11 4.67 -1.74 -4.28
CA THR A 11 5.31 -0.42 -4.35
C THR A 11 4.40 0.55 -5.06
N THR A 12 4.16 1.72 -4.48
CA THR A 12 3.40 2.77 -5.13
C THR A 12 4.09 4.12 -4.92
N VAL A 13 4.05 4.95 -5.94
CA VAL A 13 4.84 6.18 -6.05
C VAL A 13 3.90 7.38 -6.09
N ALA A 14 4.27 8.45 -5.37
CA ALA A 14 3.50 9.68 -5.37
C ALA A 14 3.54 10.35 -6.74
N HIS A 15 2.43 11.00 -7.13
CA HIS A 15 2.31 11.71 -8.40
C HIS A 15 3.43 12.73 -8.57
N GLN A 16 4.12 12.68 -9.73
CA GLN A 16 5.27 13.53 -10.04
C GLN A 16 6.39 13.42 -9.00
N ARG A 17 6.45 12.29 -8.28
CA ARG A 17 7.41 12.02 -7.22
C ARG A 17 7.45 13.12 -6.14
N ARG A 18 6.30 13.74 -5.86
CA ARG A 18 6.21 14.71 -4.76
C ARG A 18 6.54 14.02 -3.45
N ARG A 19 7.24 14.72 -2.57
CA ARG A 19 7.67 14.17 -1.28
C ARG A 19 6.57 14.28 -0.23
N VAL A 20 5.42 13.69 -0.51
CA VAL A 20 4.24 13.81 0.35
C VAL A 20 4.44 13.16 1.72
N PHE A 21 5.26 12.12 1.80
CA PHE A 21 5.51 11.40 3.06
C PHE A 21 6.60 12.03 3.92
N GLN A 22 7.22 13.11 3.46
CA GLN A 22 8.25 13.81 4.23
C GLN A 22 7.65 14.51 5.45
N ARG A 23 6.39 14.88 5.40
CA ARG A 23 5.66 15.47 6.53
C ARG A 23 5.15 14.35 7.43
N ASP A 24 5.46 14.42 8.72
CA ASP A 24 5.10 13.38 9.70
C ASP A 24 3.58 13.15 9.74
N ALA A 25 2.78 14.21 9.73
CA ALA A 25 1.33 14.08 9.77
C ALA A 25 0.77 13.30 8.57
N VAL A 26 1.34 13.49 7.39
CA VAL A 26 0.93 12.78 6.18
C VAL A 26 1.36 11.33 6.24
N ALA A 27 2.58 11.06 6.69
CA ALA A 27 3.08 9.70 6.87
C ALA A 27 2.22 8.94 7.89
N GLU A 28 1.84 9.58 8.99
CA GLU A 28 0.96 8.98 10.00
C GLU A 28 -0.42 8.65 9.43
N THR A 29 -0.96 9.52 8.57
CA THR A 29 -2.24 9.27 7.88
C THR A 29 -2.14 8.05 6.98
N PHE A 30 -1.00 7.88 6.29
CA PHE A 30 -0.77 6.71 5.47
C PHE A 30 -0.75 5.44 6.32
N VAL A 31 -0.02 5.44 7.43
CA VAL A 31 0.06 4.30 8.36
C VAL A 31 -1.34 3.94 8.86
N ALA A 32 -2.12 4.94 9.27
CA ALA A 32 -3.49 4.72 9.74
C ALA A 32 -4.37 4.08 8.67
N THR A 33 -4.21 4.50 7.41
CA THR A 33 -4.95 3.95 6.27
C THR A 33 -4.60 2.47 6.07
N VAL A 34 -3.32 2.14 6.07
CA VAL A 34 -2.86 0.75 5.90
C VAL A 34 -3.39 -0.13 7.03
N PHE A 35 -3.29 0.34 8.27
CA PHE A 35 -3.75 -0.41 9.45
C PHE A 35 -5.26 -0.62 9.43
N ARG A 36 -6.01 0.34 8.94
CA ARG A 36 -7.47 0.22 8.81
C ARG A 36 -7.85 -0.98 7.94
N TYR A 37 -7.22 -1.14 6.79
CA TYR A 37 -7.53 -2.25 5.89
C TYR A 37 -6.94 -3.58 6.37
N ARG A 38 -5.79 -3.55 7.04
CA ARG A 38 -5.26 -4.72 7.73
C ARG A 38 -6.27 -5.21 8.77
N ASP A 39 -6.78 -4.32 9.61
CA ASP A 39 -7.71 -4.65 10.68
C ASP A 39 -9.07 -5.09 10.13
N ALA A 40 -9.43 -4.64 8.93
CA ALA A 40 -10.62 -5.09 8.22
C ALA A 40 -10.44 -6.47 7.57
N GLY A 41 -9.27 -7.10 7.73
CA GLY A 41 -9.01 -8.45 7.23
C GLY A 41 -8.71 -8.52 5.74
N LYS A 42 -8.28 -7.42 5.13
CA LYS A 42 -8.03 -7.41 3.67
C LYS A 42 -6.66 -8.02 3.32
N PHE A 43 -5.72 -7.96 4.24
CA PHE A 43 -4.39 -8.54 4.07
C PHE A 43 -3.70 -8.69 5.41
N GLN A 44 -2.68 -9.53 5.44
CA GLN A 44 -1.70 -9.55 6.53
C GLN A 44 -0.57 -8.59 6.15
N LEU A 45 -0.16 -7.76 7.09
CA LEU A 45 0.93 -6.82 6.88
C LEU A 45 2.16 -7.32 7.62
N HIS A 46 3.27 -7.54 6.89
CA HIS A 46 4.50 -8.05 7.47
C HIS A 46 5.50 -6.94 7.77
N ALA A 47 5.59 -5.97 6.86
CA ALA A 47 6.48 -4.83 7.01
C ALA A 47 6.08 -3.75 6.02
N PHE A 48 6.49 -2.52 6.28
CA PHE A 48 6.37 -1.43 5.32
C PHE A 48 7.41 -0.37 5.59
N VAL A 49 7.70 0.42 4.57
CA VAL A 49 8.56 1.59 4.69
C VAL A 49 7.99 2.70 3.82
N ALA A 50 7.88 3.90 4.38
CA ALA A 50 7.50 5.10 3.64
C ALA A 50 8.76 5.93 3.39
N MET A 51 9.14 6.00 2.12
CA MET A 51 10.17 6.92 1.65
C MET A 51 9.50 8.27 1.33
N PRO A 52 10.25 9.36 1.15
CA PRO A 52 9.60 10.65 0.93
C PRO A 52 8.60 10.69 -0.21
N ASP A 53 8.84 9.97 -1.30
CA ASP A 53 8.03 10.03 -2.52
C ASP A 53 7.40 8.69 -2.94
N HIS A 54 7.57 7.64 -2.13
CA HIS A 54 7.01 6.32 -2.44
C HIS A 54 6.96 5.45 -1.19
N VAL A 55 6.21 4.35 -1.29
CA VAL A 55 6.07 3.40 -0.19
C VAL A 55 6.26 1.98 -0.69
N HIS A 56 6.79 1.13 0.19
CA HIS A 56 6.87 -0.32 -0.02
C HIS A 56 6.12 -1.01 1.10
N LEU A 57 5.32 -2.00 0.73
CA LEU A 57 4.60 -2.83 1.70
C LEU A 57 4.85 -4.30 1.40
N LEU A 58 5.20 -5.05 2.41
CA LEU A 58 5.28 -6.51 2.33
C LEU A 58 3.99 -7.06 2.94
N LEU A 59 3.13 -7.64 2.10
CA LEU A 59 1.82 -8.08 2.55
C LEU A 59 1.36 -9.36 1.86
N THR A 60 0.45 -10.06 2.53
CA THR A 60 -0.20 -11.25 1.99
C THR A 60 -1.69 -10.95 1.90
N PRO A 61 -2.28 -10.81 0.70
CA PRO A 61 -3.71 -10.58 0.56
C PRO A 61 -4.52 -11.70 1.20
N ALA A 62 -5.70 -11.37 1.72
CA ALA A 62 -6.65 -12.36 2.19
C ALA A 62 -7.10 -13.25 1.02
N ALA A 63 -7.58 -14.44 1.33
CA ALA A 63 -7.95 -15.44 0.32
C ALA A 63 -9.00 -14.92 -0.67
N ASP A 64 -9.87 -14.02 -0.23
CA ASP A 64 -10.93 -13.43 -1.04
C ASP A 64 -10.57 -12.07 -1.64
N THR A 65 -9.33 -11.63 -1.50
CA THR A 65 -8.91 -10.28 -1.90
C THR A 65 -7.71 -10.38 -2.82
N ALA A 66 -7.86 -9.90 -4.04
CA ALA A 66 -6.75 -9.85 -4.99
C ALA A 66 -5.76 -8.75 -4.61
N ILE A 67 -4.50 -8.89 -5.06
CA ILE A 67 -3.47 -7.88 -4.82
C ILE A 67 -3.88 -6.52 -5.44
N GLU A 68 -4.56 -6.54 -6.58
CA GLU A 68 -5.07 -5.33 -7.23
C GLU A 68 -6.05 -4.59 -6.31
N ARG A 69 -6.89 -5.35 -5.61
CA ARG A 69 -7.84 -4.76 -4.67
C ARG A 69 -7.14 -4.17 -3.46
N CYS A 70 -6.10 -4.83 -2.96
CA CYS A 70 -5.29 -4.27 -1.87
C CYS A 70 -4.68 -2.92 -2.28
N ALA A 71 -4.11 -2.85 -3.48
CA ALA A 71 -3.54 -1.61 -4.00
C ALA A 71 -4.60 -0.51 -4.14
N GLN A 72 -5.77 -0.84 -4.68
CA GLN A 72 -6.88 0.12 -4.81
C GLN A 72 -7.33 0.67 -3.45
N LEU A 73 -7.48 -0.20 -2.46
CA LEU A 73 -7.92 0.19 -1.13
C LEU A 73 -6.91 1.13 -0.47
N ILE A 74 -5.64 0.77 -0.51
CA ILE A 74 -4.58 1.56 0.11
C ILE A 74 -4.45 2.91 -0.59
N LYS A 75 -4.35 2.92 -1.92
CA LYS A 75 -4.19 4.15 -2.71
C LYS A 75 -5.41 5.05 -2.59
N GLY A 76 -6.59 4.48 -2.77
CA GLY A 76 -7.84 5.24 -2.71
C GLY A 76 -8.14 5.77 -1.32
N GLY A 77 -7.93 4.94 -0.30
CA GLY A 77 -8.14 5.34 1.09
C GLY A 77 -7.23 6.48 1.52
N PHE A 78 -5.96 6.41 1.14
CA PHE A 78 -5.01 7.49 1.43
C PHE A 78 -5.36 8.77 0.67
N SER A 79 -5.64 8.68 -0.63
CA SER A 79 -6.05 9.84 -1.44
C SER A 79 -7.25 10.55 -0.83
N PHE A 80 -8.24 9.79 -0.41
CA PHE A 80 -9.42 10.35 0.24
C PHE A 80 -9.05 11.04 1.56
N ALA A 81 -8.22 10.40 2.37
CA ALA A 81 -7.83 10.93 3.68
C ALA A 81 -7.08 12.26 3.59
N VAL A 82 -6.30 12.47 2.53
CA VAL A 82 -5.48 13.69 2.36
C VAL A 82 -6.04 14.65 1.31
N ARG A 83 -7.29 14.46 0.88
CA ARG A 83 -7.88 15.23 -0.22
C ARG A 83 -7.91 16.74 0.02
N LYS A 84 -7.90 17.17 1.27
CA LYS A 84 -7.90 18.59 1.61
C LYS A 84 -6.51 19.22 1.58
N GLU A 85 -5.47 18.39 1.68
CA GLU A 85 -4.08 18.85 1.69
C GLU A 85 -3.45 18.82 0.29
N PHE A 86 -3.91 17.92 -0.57
CA PHE A 86 -3.37 17.76 -1.91
C PHE A 86 -4.49 17.84 -2.95
N ALA A 87 -4.46 18.89 -3.76
CA ALA A 87 -5.37 19.02 -4.89
C ALA A 87 -4.90 18.12 -6.03
N GLY A 88 -5.84 17.47 -6.74
CA GLY A 88 -5.53 16.63 -7.87
C GLY A 88 -4.99 15.26 -7.49
N GLU A 89 -4.18 14.68 -8.35
CA GLU A 89 -3.66 13.34 -8.19
C GLU A 89 -2.66 13.27 -7.04
N VAL A 90 -2.84 12.27 -6.16
CA VAL A 90 -1.91 11.98 -5.05
C VAL A 90 -0.87 10.96 -5.51
N TRP A 91 -1.31 9.94 -6.26
CA TRP A 91 -0.48 8.83 -6.69
C TRP A 91 -0.18 8.89 -8.18
N GLN A 92 1.01 8.42 -8.56
CA GLN A 92 1.31 8.06 -9.93
C GLN A 92 0.34 6.94 -10.34
N GLU A 93 -0.06 6.90 -11.60
CA GLU A 93 -0.92 5.85 -12.11
C GLU A 93 -0.21 4.49 -11.99
N GLY A 94 -0.98 3.48 -11.60
CA GLY A 94 -0.47 2.12 -11.47
C GLY A 94 0.27 1.86 -10.17
N TYR A 95 0.91 0.72 -10.10
CA TYR A 95 1.71 0.26 -8.97
C TYR A 95 2.59 -0.91 -9.43
N TYR A 96 3.55 -1.28 -8.60
CA TYR A 96 4.38 -2.45 -8.83
C TYR A 96 4.10 -3.48 -7.75
N ALA A 97 3.92 -4.74 -8.13
CA ALA A 97 3.73 -5.83 -7.19
C ALA A 97 4.62 -7.00 -7.59
N HIS A 98 5.55 -7.36 -6.71
CA HIS A 98 6.46 -8.49 -6.92
C HIS A 98 6.10 -9.61 -5.96
N ARG A 99 5.95 -10.81 -6.51
CA ARG A 99 5.73 -12.02 -5.68
C ARG A 99 7.01 -12.33 -4.92
N VAL A 100 6.84 -12.61 -3.64
CA VAL A 100 7.96 -13.06 -2.81
C VAL A 100 8.09 -14.59 -2.98
N VAL A 101 9.26 -15.03 -3.42
CA VAL A 101 9.55 -16.45 -3.57
C VAL A 101 10.54 -16.85 -2.48
N VAL A 102 10.11 -17.76 -1.61
CA VAL A 102 10.99 -18.31 -0.57
C VAL A 102 11.73 -19.52 -1.16
N ARG A 103 13.05 -19.47 -1.10
CA ARG A 103 13.90 -20.58 -1.52
C ARG A 103 14.59 -21.17 -0.32
N LYS A 104 14.53 -22.48 -0.21
CA LYS A 104 15.37 -23.22 0.76
C LYS A 104 16.77 -23.32 0.21
N ILE A 105 17.73 -23.03 1.05
CA ILE A 105 19.14 -23.16 0.76
C ILE A 105 19.65 -24.45 1.40
#